data_f6a69aa89e9f055e02a3bbe1d0728d26
#
_entry.id   f6a69aa89e9f055e02a3bbe1d0728d26
#
_cell.length_a   1.000
_cell.length_b   1.000
_cell.length_c   1.000
_cell.angle_alpha   90.00
_cell.angle_beta   90.00
_cell.angle_gamma   90.00
#
_symmetry.space_group_name_H-M   'P 1'
#
loop_
_entity.id
_entity.type
_entity.pdbx_description
1 polymer ?
#
loop_
_entity_poly.entity_id
_entity_poly.type
_entity_poly.pdbx_seq_one_letter_code
_entity_poly.pdbx_strand_id
1 'polypeptide(L)'
;ALFGRTLAFALNKPAIGVHHMEGHMLAPLLSETPPEFPFVALLVSGGHSQLMAAYGIGQYELLGESIDDAAGEAFDKVAKMMGLPYPGGPNISKLAEQGDPNAFAFPRPMLHQGLEFSFSGLKTAVSVQMKKLGDENRDADIAASFQEAIVDTLVKKSVKALKQTGLKRLVIAGGVSANKRLRERLEADLTKI
;
A
#
# COMPACT_ATOMS: atom_id res chain seq x y z
N ALA A 1 -23.06 4.36 1.42
CA ALA A 1 -23.97 3.28 0.99
C ALA A 1 -25.44 3.62 1.31
N LEU A 2 -25.77 4.00 2.56
CA LEU A 2 -27.16 4.27 2.97
C LEU A 2 -27.80 5.38 2.14
N PHE A 3 -27.16 6.52 2.00
CA PHE A 3 -27.69 7.66 1.23
C PHE A 3 -28.07 7.29 -0.20
N GLY A 4 -27.19 6.60 -0.93
CA GLY A 4 -27.46 6.18 -2.31
C GLY A 4 -28.65 5.20 -2.42
N ARG A 5 -28.77 4.26 -1.47
CA ARG A 5 -29.91 3.33 -1.42
C ARG A 5 -31.21 4.03 -1.08
N THR A 6 -31.18 4.97 -0.14
CA THR A 6 -32.37 5.77 0.23
C THR A 6 -32.82 6.67 -0.93
N LEU A 7 -31.88 7.27 -1.65
CA LEU A 7 -32.20 8.09 -2.83
C LEU A 7 -32.81 7.25 -3.95
N ALA A 8 -32.24 6.08 -4.22
CA ALA A 8 -32.78 5.14 -5.21
C ALA A 8 -34.20 4.69 -4.85
N PHE A 9 -34.43 4.37 -3.57
CA PHE A 9 -35.76 4.04 -3.07
C PHE A 9 -36.76 5.20 -3.24
N ALA A 10 -36.37 6.41 -2.81
CA ALA A 10 -37.24 7.59 -2.92
C ALA A 10 -37.60 7.94 -4.37
N LEU A 11 -36.68 7.70 -5.30
CA LEU A 11 -36.89 7.96 -6.74
C LEU A 11 -37.44 6.76 -7.52
N ASN A 12 -37.73 5.66 -6.83
CA ASN A 12 -38.14 4.38 -7.43
C ASN A 12 -37.23 3.95 -8.59
N LYS A 13 -35.89 4.02 -8.35
CA LYS A 13 -34.87 3.62 -9.32
C LYS A 13 -34.12 2.38 -8.83
N PRO A 14 -33.73 1.47 -9.74
CA PRO A 14 -32.89 0.35 -9.37
C PRO A 14 -31.52 0.85 -8.84
N ALA A 15 -30.97 0.16 -7.84
CA ALA A 15 -29.66 0.45 -7.28
C ALA A 15 -28.83 -0.84 -7.17
N ILE A 16 -27.60 -0.80 -7.65
CA ILE A 16 -26.65 -1.90 -7.56
C ILE A 16 -25.57 -1.52 -6.56
N GLY A 17 -25.32 -2.40 -5.58
CA GLY A 17 -24.20 -2.24 -4.66
C GLY A 17 -22.92 -2.78 -5.28
N VAL A 18 -21.89 -1.93 -5.41
CA VAL A 18 -20.56 -2.34 -5.86
C VAL A 18 -19.62 -2.35 -4.66
N HIS A 19 -18.86 -3.42 -4.49
CA HIS A 19 -17.90 -3.52 -3.40
C HIS A 19 -16.71 -2.58 -3.70
N HIS A 20 -16.38 -1.69 -2.75
CA HIS A 20 -15.35 -0.65 -2.95
C HIS A 20 -13.98 -1.21 -3.35
N MET A 21 -13.53 -2.27 -2.68
CA MET A 21 -12.24 -2.89 -2.98
C MET A 21 -12.24 -3.61 -4.33
N GLU A 22 -13.36 -4.18 -4.74
CA GLU A 22 -13.54 -4.73 -6.09
C GLU A 22 -13.40 -3.63 -7.14
N GLY A 23 -14.00 -2.46 -6.90
CA GLY A 23 -13.84 -1.29 -7.77
C GLY A 23 -12.36 -0.89 -7.94
N HIS A 24 -11.58 -0.88 -6.87
CA HIS A 24 -10.13 -0.63 -6.97
C HIS A 24 -9.39 -1.72 -7.75
N MET A 25 -9.71 -2.98 -7.53
CA MET A 25 -9.06 -4.10 -8.19
C MET A 25 -9.38 -4.16 -9.70
N LEU A 26 -10.60 -3.78 -10.08
CA LEU A 26 -11.05 -3.81 -11.47
C LEU A 26 -10.74 -2.50 -12.23
N ALA A 27 -10.40 -1.40 -11.55
CA ALA A 27 -10.07 -0.13 -12.19
C ALA A 27 -8.97 -0.26 -13.28
N PRO A 28 -7.90 -1.06 -13.10
CA PRO A 28 -6.89 -1.29 -14.15
C PRO A 28 -7.43 -1.95 -15.42
N LEU A 29 -8.57 -2.63 -15.37
CA LEU A 29 -9.22 -3.20 -16.57
C LEU A 29 -9.76 -2.12 -17.52
N LEU A 30 -9.88 -0.88 -17.06
CA LEU A 30 -10.30 0.27 -17.87
C LEU A 30 -9.13 0.96 -18.58
N SER A 31 -7.89 0.47 -18.42
CA SER A 31 -6.72 1.03 -19.09
C SER A 31 -6.69 0.62 -20.58
N GLU A 32 -5.87 1.31 -21.38
CA GLU A 32 -5.66 0.97 -22.80
C GLU A 32 -5.11 -0.46 -22.98
N THR A 33 -4.33 -0.94 -22.01
CA THR A 33 -3.79 -2.29 -21.95
C THR A 33 -4.24 -2.98 -20.66
N PRO A 34 -5.48 -3.52 -20.64
CA PRO A 34 -6.01 -4.14 -19.45
C PRO A 34 -5.25 -5.42 -19.07
N PRO A 35 -5.01 -5.65 -17.78
CA PRO A 35 -4.40 -6.90 -17.35
C PRO A 35 -5.36 -8.08 -17.59
N GLU A 36 -4.82 -9.19 -18.06
CA GLU A 36 -5.57 -10.43 -18.21
C GLU A 36 -5.59 -11.22 -16.90
N PHE A 37 -6.72 -11.86 -16.61
CA PHE A 37 -6.82 -12.85 -15.53
C PHE A 37 -6.04 -14.15 -15.85
N PRO A 38 -5.56 -14.89 -14.87
CA PRO A 38 -5.51 -14.53 -13.46
C PRO A 38 -4.31 -13.63 -13.10
N PHE A 39 -4.43 -12.89 -11.99
CA PHE A 39 -3.35 -12.06 -11.46
C PHE A 39 -3.41 -11.95 -9.92
N VAL A 40 -2.28 -11.60 -9.30
CA VAL A 40 -2.24 -11.11 -7.92
C VAL A 40 -2.48 -9.61 -7.92
N ALA A 41 -3.37 -9.13 -7.06
CA ALA A 41 -3.61 -7.70 -6.85
C ALA A 41 -3.01 -7.26 -5.51
N LEU A 42 -2.16 -6.24 -5.52
CA LEU A 42 -1.73 -5.49 -4.35
C LEU A 42 -2.60 -4.22 -4.24
N LEU A 43 -3.54 -4.24 -3.31
CA LEU A 43 -4.45 -3.13 -3.04
C LEU A 43 -3.92 -2.33 -1.85
N VAL A 44 -3.40 -1.12 -2.09
CA VAL A 44 -2.76 -0.28 -1.07
C VAL A 44 -3.30 1.14 -1.11
N SER A 45 -4.05 1.49 -0.08
CA SER A 45 -4.70 2.79 0.06
C SER A 45 -4.51 3.38 1.47
N GLY A 46 -5.16 4.50 1.75
CA GLY A 46 -5.19 5.09 3.09
C GLY A 46 -5.80 4.18 4.15
N GLY A 47 -6.76 3.34 3.80
CA GLY A 47 -7.47 2.48 4.75
C GLY A 47 -7.28 0.98 4.55
N HIS A 48 -6.63 0.55 3.47
CA HIS A 48 -6.50 -0.88 3.16
C HIS A 48 -5.10 -1.21 2.65
N SER A 49 -4.60 -2.37 3.06
CA SER A 49 -3.41 -3.01 2.50
C SER A 49 -3.70 -4.50 2.40
N GLN A 50 -3.96 -4.98 1.17
CA GLN A 50 -4.40 -6.35 0.91
C GLN A 50 -3.67 -6.94 -0.30
N LEU A 51 -3.40 -8.23 -0.23
CA LEU A 51 -3.00 -9.08 -1.35
C LEU A 51 -4.16 -10.02 -1.69
N MET A 52 -4.56 -10.03 -2.95
CA MET A 52 -5.64 -10.87 -3.43
C MET A 52 -5.22 -11.63 -4.69
N ALA A 53 -5.66 -12.87 -4.85
CA ALA A 53 -5.64 -13.55 -6.14
C ALA A 53 -6.97 -13.30 -6.85
N ALA A 54 -6.93 -12.86 -8.09
CA ALA A 54 -8.10 -12.62 -8.94
C ALA A 54 -8.05 -13.60 -10.12
N TYR A 55 -9.02 -14.49 -10.18
CA TYR A 55 -9.15 -15.52 -11.23
C TYR A 55 -10.15 -15.10 -12.32
N GLY A 56 -11.00 -14.15 -12.01
CA GLY A 56 -12.02 -13.58 -12.87
C GLY A 56 -12.86 -12.54 -12.10
N ILE A 57 -13.78 -11.87 -12.79
CA ILE A 57 -14.72 -10.94 -12.14
C ILE A 57 -15.60 -11.72 -11.13
N GLY A 58 -15.63 -11.28 -9.86
CA GLY A 58 -16.33 -11.96 -8.78
C GLY A 58 -15.64 -13.23 -8.25
N GLN A 59 -14.43 -13.57 -8.73
CA GLN A 59 -13.69 -14.77 -8.31
C GLN A 59 -12.35 -14.34 -7.67
N TYR A 60 -12.42 -14.03 -6.39
CA TYR A 60 -11.30 -13.47 -5.64
C TYR A 60 -10.99 -14.29 -4.41
N GLU A 61 -9.69 -14.40 -4.09
CA GLU A 61 -9.19 -15.03 -2.88
C GLU A 61 -8.33 -14.02 -2.11
N LEU A 62 -8.63 -13.79 -0.84
CA LEU A 62 -7.79 -12.97 0.04
C LEU A 62 -6.56 -13.79 0.45
N LEU A 63 -5.39 -13.35 0.05
CA LEU A 63 -4.11 -14.00 0.37
C LEU A 63 -3.50 -13.47 1.67
N GLY A 64 -3.70 -12.19 1.96
CA GLY A 64 -3.24 -11.53 3.18
C GLY A 64 -3.66 -10.07 3.23
N GLU A 65 -3.75 -9.54 4.43
CA GLU A 65 -4.12 -8.14 4.67
C GLU A 65 -3.37 -7.56 5.86
N SER A 66 -3.47 -6.26 6.07
CA SER A 66 -2.89 -5.65 7.27
C SER A 66 -3.71 -6.01 8.51
N ILE A 67 -3.01 -6.46 9.54
CA ILE A 67 -3.62 -6.81 10.84
C ILE A 67 -3.76 -5.59 11.78
N ASP A 68 -3.21 -4.46 11.37
CA ASP A 68 -3.22 -3.20 12.12
C ASP A 68 -3.37 -2.00 11.16
N ASP A 69 -2.46 -1.03 11.16
CA ASP A 69 -2.52 0.12 10.26
C ASP A 69 -2.36 -0.30 8.79
N ALA A 70 -3.10 0.35 7.89
CA ALA A 70 -2.80 0.27 6.46
C ALA A 70 -1.51 1.04 6.12
N ALA A 71 -0.87 0.68 4.99
CA ALA A 71 0.35 1.36 4.55
C ALA A 71 0.14 2.88 4.37
N GLY A 72 -0.96 3.30 3.73
CA GLY A 72 -1.26 4.72 3.56
C GLY A 72 -1.54 5.43 4.87
N GLU A 73 -2.22 4.77 5.81
CA GLU A 73 -2.43 5.28 7.16
C GLU A 73 -1.10 5.47 7.92
N ALA A 74 -0.15 4.55 7.76
CA ALA A 74 1.19 4.68 8.32
C ALA A 74 1.93 5.90 7.74
N PHE A 75 1.83 6.14 6.42
CA PHE A 75 2.35 7.34 5.78
C PHE A 75 1.73 8.62 6.36
N ASP A 76 0.41 8.68 6.49
CA ASP A 76 -0.29 9.86 7.01
C ASP A 76 0.06 10.14 8.49
N LYS A 77 0.17 9.09 9.30
CA LYS A 77 0.54 9.21 10.72
C LYS A 77 1.98 9.70 10.90
N VAL A 78 2.92 9.21 10.09
CA VAL A 78 4.32 9.64 10.14
C VAL A 78 4.47 11.05 9.59
N ALA A 79 3.84 11.39 8.48
CA ALA A 79 3.81 12.73 7.93
C ALA A 79 3.32 13.76 8.97
N LYS A 80 2.22 13.44 9.66
CA LYS A 80 1.70 14.28 10.74
C LYS A 80 2.70 14.49 11.89
N MET A 81 3.44 13.44 12.28
CA MET A 81 4.48 13.56 13.31
C MET A 81 5.64 14.45 12.86
N MET A 82 5.97 14.44 11.57
CA MET A 82 7.00 15.28 10.96
C MET A 82 6.52 16.70 10.62
N GLY A 83 5.28 17.07 10.98
CA GLY A 83 4.71 18.38 10.64
C GLY A 83 4.38 18.57 9.16
N LEU A 84 4.34 17.50 8.36
CA LEU A 84 4.02 17.55 6.94
C LEU A 84 2.50 17.62 6.71
N PRO A 85 2.05 18.29 5.62
CA PRO A 85 0.63 18.41 5.32
C PRO A 85 0.02 17.08 4.85
N TYR A 86 -1.32 17.01 4.90
CA TYR A 86 -2.11 15.92 4.32
C TYR A 86 -2.33 16.16 2.80
N PRO A 87 -2.31 15.12 1.96
CA PRO A 87 -2.04 13.70 2.26
C PRO A 87 -0.55 13.42 2.53
N GLY A 88 -0.28 12.57 3.53
CA GLY A 88 1.08 12.29 4.01
C GLY A 88 1.98 11.57 3.01
N GLY A 89 1.42 10.60 2.28
CA GLY A 89 2.19 9.77 1.35
C GLY A 89 3.01 10.56 0.33
N PRO A 90 2.41 11.46 -0.48
CA PRO A 90 3.13 12.29 -1.45
C PRO A 90 4.20 13.18 -0.81
N ASN A 91 3.91 13.75 0.37
CA ASN A 91 4.84 14.63 1.07
C ASN A 91 6.05 13.87 1.63
N ILE A 92 5.83 12.70 2.23
CA ILE A 92 6.92 11.80 2.64
C ILE A 92 7.75 11.38 1.42
N SER A 93 7.11 10.97 0.31
CA SER A 93 7.84 10.56 -0.90
C SER A 93 8.72 11.66 -1.45
N LYS A 94 8.22 12.89 -1.52
CA LYS A 94 8.98 14.05 -1.99
C LYS A 94 10.18 14.35 -1.08
N LEU A 95 9.98 14.29 0.24
CA LEU A 95 11.05 14.51 1.20
C LEU A 95 12.10 13.39 1.14
N ALA A 96 11.66 12.14 0.97
CA ALA A 96 12.51 10.96 0.85
C ALA A 96 13.49 11.00 -0.35
N GLU A 97 13.15 11.74 -1.41
CA GLU A 97 14.06 11.92 -2.58
C GLU A 97 15.39 12.59 -2.20
N GLN A 98 15.44 13.30 -1.08
CA GLN A 98 16.61 14.03 -0.62
C GLN A 98 17.39 13.29 0.49
N GLY A 99 16.89 12.13 0.94
CA GLY A 99 17.44 11.37 2.05
C GLY A 99 18.07 10.04 1.65
N ASP A 100 18.84 9.47 2.58
CA ASP A 100 19.39 8.12 2.44
C ASP A 100 18.38 7.06 2.97
N PRO A 101 17.91 6.13 2.11
CA PRO A 101 16.99 5.08 2.52
C PRO A 101 17.63 4.06 3.50
N ASN A 102 18.95 4.08 3.69
CA ASN A 102 19.68 3.20 4.58
C ASN A 102 20.18 3.90 5.87
N ALA A 103 19.88 5.19 6.04
CA ALA A 103 20.32 5.96 7.20
C ALA A 103 19.81 5.40 8.54
N PHE A 104 18.58 4.84 8.55
CA PHE A 104 17.97 4.27 9.73
C PHE A 104 17.40 2.87 9.46
N ALA A 105 17.77 1.91 10.30
CA ALA A 105 17.25 0.53 10.22
C ALA A 105 15.87 0.42 10.89
N PHE A 106 14.84 0.93 10.23
CA PHE A 106 13.48 0.77 10.74
C PHE A 106 13.00 -0.70 10.63
N PRO A 107 12.15 -1.17 11.55
CA PRO A 107 11.64 -2.53 11.54
C PRO A 107 10.75 -2.82 10.31
N ARG A 108 10.70 -4.06 9.90
CA ARG A 108 9.75 -4.61 8.92
C ARG A 108 8.94 -5.70 9.64
N PRO A 109 7.91 -5.32 10.40
CA PRO A 109 7.14 -6.30 11.14
C PRO A 109 6.56 -7.36 10.21
N MET A 110 6.51 -8.61 10.67
CA MET A 110 5.97 -9.75 9.94
C MET A 110 6.58 -10.06 8.56
N LEU A 111 7.68 -9.42 8.16
CA LEU A 111 8.26 -9.56 6.82
C LEU A 111 8.45 -11.02 6.38
N HIS A 112 8.84 -11.90 7.30
CA HIS A 112 9.12 -13.31 7.04
C HIS A 112 7.95 -14.24 7.37
N GLN A 113 6.86 -13.72 7.96
CA GLN A 113 5.67 -14.48 8.33
C GLN A 113 4.61 -14.33 7.24
N GLY A 114 3.82 -15.35 6.95
CA GLY A 114 2.62 -15.30 6.07
C GLY A 114 2.63 -14.27 4.94
N LEU A 115 1.46 -13.81 4.57
CA LEU A 115 1.24 -12.71 3.60
C LEU A 115 0.57 -11.49 4.24
N GLU A 116 0.27 -11.54 5.53
CA GLU A 116 -0.29 -10.43 6.30
C GLU A 116 0.76 -9.33 6.46
N PHE A 117 0.28 -8.09 6.62
CA PHE A 117 1.10 -6.91 6.87
C PHE A 117 0.92 -6.41 8.30
N SER A 118 1.91 -5.65 8.79
CA SER A 118 1.82 -4.85 10.00
C SER A 118 2.68 -3.60 9.84
N PHE A 119 2.10 -2.44 10.13
CA PHE A 119 2.77 -1.15 9.99
C PHE A 119 2.71 -0.28 11.27
N SER A 120 1.89 -0.62 12.27
CA SER A 120 1.73 0.18 13.49
C SER A 120 3.03 0.35 14.28
N GLY A 121 3.86 -0.71 14.34
CA GLY A 121 5.16 -0.67 15.01
C GLY A 121 6.17 0.27 14.36
N LEU A 122 6.02 0.52 13.06
CA LEU A 122 6.88 1.41 12.29
C LEU A 122 6.75 2.87 12.72
N LYS A 123 5.51 3.33 12.95
CA LYS A 123 5.23 4.66 13.50
C LYS A 123 5.95 4.88 14.84
N THR A 124 5.89 3.91 15.72
CA THR A 124 6.55 3.97 17.03
C THR A 124 8.06 4.06 16.88
N ALA A 125 8.64 3.27 15.98
CA ALA A 125 10.08 3.30 15.70
C ALA A 125 10.55 4.67 15.17
N VAL A 126 9.79 5.29 14.26
CA VAL A 126 10.05 6.64 13.77
C VAL A 126 9.97 7.65 14.90
N SER A 127 8.94 7.62 15.74
CA SER A 127 8.80 8.53 16.89
C SER A 127 9.97 8.44 17.86
N VAL A 128 10.44 7.22 18.14
CA VAL A 128 11.61 7.00 19.00
C VAL A 128 12.88 7.57 18.36
N GLN A 129 13.05 7.37 17.05
CA GLN A 129 14.21 7.87 16.34
C GLN A 129 14.24 9.42 16.28
N MET A 130 13.10 10.05 16.01
CA MET A 130 12.99 11.52 16.04
C MET A 130 13.37 12.08 17.41
N LYS A 131 12.88 11.45 18.49
CA LYS A 131 13.25 11.87 19.87
C LYS A 131 14.75 11.73 20.17
N LYS A 132 15.40 10.69 19.62
CA LYS A 132 16.86 10.51 19.78
C LYS A 132 17.69 11.56 19.06
N LEU A 133 17.20 12.00 17.90
CA LEU A 133 17.88 13.02 17.08
C LEU A 133 17.74 14.43 17.70
N GLY A 134 16.68 14.68 18.49
CA GLY A 134 16.45 16.02 19.05
C GLY A 134 16.32 17.07 17.96
N ASP A 135 17.23 18.05 17.99
CA ASP A 135 17.25 19.18 17.05
C ASP A 135 18.04 18.88 15.75
N GLU A 136 18.57 17.66 15.57
CA GLU A 136 19.25 17.29 14.34
C GLU A 136 18.26 17.20 13.18
N ASN A 137 18.48 18.01 12.15
CA ASN A 137 17.64 17.97 10.93
C ASN A 137 18.03 16.78 10.05
N ARG A 138 17.38 15.63 10.29
CA ARG A 138 17.53 14.38 9.52
C ARG A 138 16.19 13.92 8.94
N ASP A 139 15.27 14.85 8.73
CA ASP A 139 13.90 14.55 8.30
C ASP A 139 13.86 13.84 6.93
N ALA A 140 14.72 14.22 6.00
CA ALA A 140 14.81 13.56 4.70
C ALA A 140 15.25 12.09 4.83
N ASP A 141 16.22 11.81 5.71
CA ASP A 141 16.71 10.46 5.97
C ASP A 141 15.66 9.59 6.69
N ILE A 142 14.93 10.20 7.63
CA ILE A 142 13.81 9.54 8.28
C ILE A 142 12.74 9.17 7.26
N ALA A 143 12.35 10.13 6.40
CA ALA A 143 11.34 9.90 5.36
C ALA A 143 11.78 8.82 4.38
N ALA A 144 13.04 8.84 3.92
CA ALA A 144 13.59 7.87 3.00
C ALA A 144 13.66 6.47 3.60
N SER A 145 14.20 6.34 4.81
CA SER A 145 14.33 5.04 5.50
C SER A 145 12.96 4.46 5.90
N PHE A 146 12.01 5.31 6.29
CA PHE A 146 10.63 4.91 6.58
C PHE A 146 9.91 4.42 5.32
N GLN A 147 9.97 5.19 4.22
CA GLN A 147 9.40 4.79 2.94
C GLN A 147 9.98 3.45 2.48
N GLU A 148 11.31 3.29 2.56
CA GLU A 148 11.98 2.05 2.16
C GLU A 148 11.51 0.85 3.00
N ALA A 149 11.24 1.02 4.29
CA ALA A 149 10.73 -0.06 5.14
C ALA A 149 9.33 -0.55 4.71
N ILE A 150 8.43 0.37 4.35
CA ILE A 150 7.10 0.04 3.82
C ILE A 150 7.22 -0.61 2.44
N VAL A 151 7.97 0.00 1.53
CA VAL A 151 8.15 -0.49 0.16
C VAL A 151 8.76 -1.89 0.17
N ASP A 152 9.81 -2.12 0.94
CA ASP A 152 10.46 -3.43 1.07
C ASP A 152 9.47 -4.51 1.54
N THR A 153 8.60 -4.17 2.50
CA THR A 153 7.57 -5.09 3.01
C THR A 153 6.53 -5.40 1.92
N LEU A 154 6.00 -4.38 1.24
CA LEU A 154 5.01 -4.56 0.18
C LEU A 154 5.56 -5.37 -1.00
N VAL A 155 6.77 -5.07 -1.45
CA VAL A 155 7.43 -5.76 -2.57
C VAL A 155 7.68 -7.22 -2.24
N LYS A 156 8.33 -7.51 -1.09
CA LYS A 156 8.66 -8.90 -0.71
C LYS A 156 7.42 -9.77 -0.52
N LYS A 157 6.36 -9.23 0.07
CA LYS A 157 5.09 -9.93 0.23
C LYS A 157 4.39 -10.16 -1.11
N SER A 158 4.43 -9.20 -2.05
CA SER A 158 3.89 -9.38 -3.40
C SER A 158 4.63 -10.47 -4.18
N VAL A 159 5.97 -10.46 -4.13
CA VAL A 159 6.80 -11.52 -4.72
C VAL A 159 6.49 -12.88 -4.10
N LYS A 160 6.34 -12.94 -2.77
CA LYS A 160 5.97 -14.17 -2.06
C LYS A 160 4.59 -14.68 -2.48
N ALA A 161 3.61 -13.78 -2.62
CA ALA A 161 2.27 -14.13 -3.09
C ALA A 161 2.27 -14.72 -4.51
N LEU A 162 3.01 -14.11 -5.45
CA LEU A 162 3.19 -14.65 -6.80
C LEU A 162 3.79 -16.05 -6.77
N LYS A 163 4.83 -16.28 -5.95
CA LYS A 163 5.47 -17.61 -5.81
C LYS A 163 4.54 -18.65 -5.21
N GLN A 164 3.73 -18.28 -4.22
CA GLN A 164 2.80 -19.19 -3.55
C GLN A 164 1.62 -19.57 -4.44
N THR A 165 1.09 -18.62 -5.21
CA THR A 165 -0.05 -18.85 -6.10
C THR A 165 0.34 -19.43 -7.45
N GLY A 166 1.63 -19.32 -7.85
CA GLY A 166 2.08 -19.63 -9.20
C GLY A 166 1.63 -18.66 -10.28
N LEU A 167 0.94 -17.56 -9.89
CA LEU A 167 0.47 -16.53 -10.81
C LEU A 167 1.65 -15.66 -11.27
N LYS A 168 1.58 -15.18 -12.52
CA LYS A 168 2.70 -14.49 -13.18
C LYS A 168 2.45 -12.99 -13.37
N ARG A 169 1.30 -12.48 -13.00
CA ARG A 169 0.94 -11.07 -13.16
C ARG A 169 0.68 -10.43 -11.80
N LEU A 170 1.20 -9.24 -11.62
CA LEU A 170 0.90 -8.39 -10.46
C LEU A 170 0.21 -7.11 -10.92
N VAL A 171 -0.93 -6.82 -10.33
CA VAL A 171 -1.66 -5.55 -10.49
C VAL A 171 -1.54 -4.77 -9.20
N ILE A 172 -1.23 -3.47 -9.29
CA ILE A 172 -1.19 -2.59 -8.12
C ILE A 172 -2.28 -1.52 -8.23
N ALA A 173 -3.03 -1.31 -7.16
CA ALA A 173 -4.13 -0.34 -7.12
C ALA A 173 -4.25 0.33 -5.74
N GLY A 174 -4.99 1.45 -5.69
CA GLY A 174 -5.14 2.31 -4.52
C GLY A 174 -4.12 3.46 -4.51
N GLY A 175 -4.32 4.45 -3.61
CA GLY A 175 -3.54 5.70 -3.61
C GLY A 175 -2.03 5.50 -3.41
N VAL A 176 -1.61 4.52 -2.62
CA VAL A 176 -0.19 4.21 -2.38
C VAL A 176 0.47 3.60 -3.62
N SER A 177 -0.30 3.03 -4.56
CA SER A 177 0.24 2.51 -5.83
C SER A 177 0.89 3.60 -6.71
N ALA A 178 0.60 4.87 -6.45
CA ALA A 178 1.24 6.01 -7.11
C ALA A 178 2.67 6.30 -6.61
N ASN A 179 3.09 5.67 -5.50
CA ASN A 179 4.42 5.84 -4.95
C ASN A 179 5.49 5.36 -5.94
N LYS A 180 6.35 6.28 -6.38
CA LYS A 180 7.37 6.02 -7.39
C LYS A 180 8.36 4.92 -6.95
N ARG A 181 8.82 4.99 -5.68
CA ARG A 181 9.75 4.00 -5.12
C ARG A 181 9.18 2.60 -5.10
N LEU A 182 7.88 2.47 -4.77
CA LEU A 182 7.19 1.17 -4.82
C LEU A 182 7.18 0.59 -6.23
N ARG A 183 6.88 1.39 -7.24
CA ARG A 183 6.87 0.96 -8.65
C ARG A 183 8.24 0.51 -9.11
N GLU A 184 9.27 1.34 -8.90
CA GLU A 184 10.66 1.02 -9.27
C GLU A 184 11.14 -0.30 -8.64
N ARG A 185 10.84 -0.49 -7.35
CA ARG A 185 11.23 -1.72 -6.63
C ARG A 185 10.47 -2.94 -7.10
N LEU A 186 9.16 -2.82 -7.37
CA LEU A 186 8.38 -3.92 -7.96
C LEU A 186 8.91 -4.31 -9.33
N GLU A 187 9.16 -3.35 -10.23
CA GLU A 187 9.72 -3.61 -11.55
C GLU A 187 11.07 -4.32 -11.46
N ALA A 188 11.98 -3.83 -10.61
CA ALA A 188 13.31 -4.40 -10.43
C ALA A 188 13.30 -5.82 -9.85
N ASP A 189 12.37 -6.13 -8.94
CA ASP A 189 12.32 -7.44 -8.28
C ASP A 189 11.48 -8.46 -9.07
N LEU A 190 10.47 -8.02 -9.83
CA LEU A 190 9.66 -8.89 -10.68
C LEU A 190 10.42 -9.37 -11.93
N THR A 191 11.35 -8.57 -12.46
CA THR A 191 12.21 -8.99 -13.59
C THR A 191 13.18 -10.12 -13.23
N LYS A 192 13.34 -10.45 -11.93
CA LYS A 192 14.23 -11.51 -11.44
C LYS A 192 13.51 -12.85 -11.22
N ILE A 193 12.19 -12.90 -11.42
CA ILE A 193 11.35 -14.08 -11.18
C ILE A 193 10.88 -14.67 -12.51
#